data_c78ee26ad2ac2c36c4d75e2e107b20c5
#
_entry.id   c78ee26ad2ac2c36c4d75e2e107b20c5
#
_cell.length_a   1.000
_cell.length_b   1.000
_cell.length_c   1.000
_cell.angle_alpha   90.00
_cell.angle_beta   90.00
_cell.angle_gamma   90.00
#
_symmetry.space_group_name_H-M   'P 1'
#
loop_
_entity.id
_entity.type
_entity.pdbx_description
1 polymer ?
#
loop_
_entity_poly.entity_id
_entity_poly.type
_entity_poly.pdbx_seq_one_letter_code
_entity_poly.pdbx_strand_id
1 'polypeptide(L)'
;MYWLGDRGTTIGLGFTSFDIKWFYYPLMVLVILYLTNAVNLTDGVDGLCGTVTLVAMLIFTLICSRLQMGSYTLFTMALAGGCLGFLVWNLHPAKCFMGDTGSMYLGAAVAAIGLATHQHLSMILVALVYILEALSVMIQVTYFKYTKKKYGEGRRIFKMTPIHHHFEMSGFSEYKIVITFSLFGAVAGLCGLLLVLL
;
A
#
# COMPACT_ATOMS: atom_id res chain seq x y z
N MET A 1 8.26 3.69 18.34
CA MET A 1 9.49 2.88 18.18
C MET A 1 10.49 3.19 19.28
N TYR A 2 11.20 4.30 19.29
CA TYR A 2 12.19 4.60 20.34
C TYR A 2 11.66 4.46 21.78
N TRP A 3 10.50 5.02 22.09
CA TRP A 3 9.83 4.93 23.39
C TRP A 3 9.25 3.55 23.74
N LEU A 4 9.07 2.68 22.75
CA LEU A 4 8.60 1.30 22.95
C LEU A 4 9.77 0.31 23.09
N GLY A 5 11.02 0.80 23.18
CA GLY A 5 12.21 -0.04 23.35
C GLY A 5 12.79 -0.61 22.07
N ASP A 6 12.14 -0.40 20.93
CA ASP A 6 12.70 -0.76 19.63
C ASP A 6 13.69 0.31 19.18
N ARG A 7 14.99 -0.03 19.25
CA ARG A 7 16.10 0.83 18.86
C ARG A 7 16.76 0.40 17.55
N GLY A 8 16.14 -0.54 16.83
CA GLY A 8 16.63 -0.97 15.53
C GLY A 8 16.57 0.18 14.52
N THR A 9 17.72 0.60 14.01
CA THR A 9 17.86 1.68 12.99
C THR A 9 18.35 1.14 11.67
N THR A 10 18.31 -0.19 11.50
CA THR A 10 18.76 -0.89 10.31
C THR A 10 17.62 -1.06 9.30
N ILE A 11 17.92 -0.76 8.04
CA ILE A 11 17.05 -1.09 6.92
C ILE A 11 17.54 -2.39 6.31
N GLY A 12 16.74 -3.45 6.43
CA GLY A 12 16.99 -4.73 5.78
C GLY A 12 16.49 -4.71 4.34
N LEU A 13 17.38 -4.99 3.38
CA LEU A 13 17.06 -5.18 1.97
C LEU A 13 17.14 -6.66 1.55
N GLY A 14 16.89 -7.57 2.46
CA GLY A 14 16.99 -9.01 2.25
C GLY A 14 18.44 -9.53 2.33
N PHE A 15 19.30 -9.14 1.41
CA PHE A 15 20.70 -9.59 1.35
C PHE A 15 21.69 -8.68 2.08
N THR A 16 21.31 -7.45 2.37
CA THR A 16 22.15 -6.45 3.04
C THR A 16 21.32 -5.64 4.02
N SER A 17 21.97 -5.17 5.08
CA SER A 17 21.36 -4.26 6.04
C SER A 17 22.24 -3.02 6.21
N PHE A 18 21.60 -1.85 6.18
CA PHE A 18 22.25 -0.56 6.36
C PHE A 18 21.74 0.09 7.64
N ASP A 19 22.64 0.45 8.55
CA ASP A 19 22.28 1.23 9.71
C ASP A 19 22.34 2.72 9.40
N ILE A 20 21.18 3.34 9.26
CA ILE A 20 21.03 4.77 8.96
C ILE A 20 20.87 5.61 10.23
N LYS A 21 21.02 5.00 11.42
CA LYS A 21 21.02 5.67 12.74
C LYS A 21 19.82 6.61 12.91
N TRP A 22 20.09 7.85 13.29
CA TRP A 22 19.07 8.87 13.59
C TRP A 22 18.13 9.17 12.41
N PHE A 23 18.60 9.07 11.18
CA PHE A 23 17.78 9.31 10.00
C PHE A 23 16.67 8.29 9.81
N TYR A 24 16.75 7.12 10.46
CA TYR A 24 15.71 6.11 10.45
C TYR A 24 14.35 6.67 10.89
N TYR A 25 14.31 7.39 12.01
CA TYR A 25 13.05 7.87 12.58
C TYR A 25 12.29 8.86 11.68
N PRO A 26 12.89 9.96 11.18
CA PRO A 26 12.19 10.86 10.28
C PRO A 26 11.82 10.17 8.96
N LEU A 27 12.64 9.23 8.46
CA LEU A 27 12.32 8.46 7.26
C LEU A 27 11.08 7.58 7.48
N MET A 28 10.98 6.90 8.62
CA MET A 28 9.83 6.05 8.94
C MET A 28 8.54 6.88 9.12
N VAL A 29 8.64 8.08 9.68
CA VAL A 29 7.49 9.01 9.71
C VAL A 29 7.02 9.34 8.31
N LEU A 30 7.93 9.64 7.39
CA LEU A 30 7.59 9.90 5.98
C LEU A 30 6.97 8.67 5.31
N VAL A 31 7.48 7.46 5.59
CA VAL A 31 6.90 6.19 5.07
C VAL A 31 5.47 6.00 5.58
N ILE A 32 5.21 6.22 6.87
CA ILE A 32 3.87 6.11 7.45
C ILE A 32 2.93 7.12 6.78
N LEU A 33 3.32 8.39 6.71
CA LEU A 33 2.52 9.44 6.07
C LEU A 33 2.25 9.13 4.60
N TYR A 34 3.27 8.65 3.88
CA TYR A 34 3.15 8.28 2.48
C TYR A 34 2.17 7.12 2.29
N LEU A 35 2.34 6.01 3.00
CA LEU A 35 1.49 4.83 2.86
C LEU A 35 0.06 5.09 3.31
N THR A 36 -0.14 5.85 4.39
CA THR A 36 -1.48 6.24 4.86
C THR A 36 -2.25 6.98 3.76
N ASN A 37 -1.60 7.96 3.12
CA ASN A 37 -2.21 8.69 2.01
C ASN A 37 -2.32 7.85 0.73
N ALA A 38 -1.37 6.97 0.46
CA ALA A 38 -1.39 6.11 -0.72
C ALA A 38 -2.57 5.13 -0.70
N VAL A 39 -2.86 4.53 0.47
CA VAL A 39 -4.04 3.66 0.64
C VAL A 39 -5.34 4.47 0.52
N ASN A 40 -5.39 5.67 1.07
CA ASN A 40 -6.54 6.55 0.91
C ASN A 40 -6.78 6.93 -0.57
N LEU A 41 -5.71 7.22 -1.32
CA LEU A 41 -5.81 7.47 -2.77
C LEU A 41 -6.27 6.24 -3.58
N THR A 42 -6.10 5.03 -3.05
CA THR A 42 -6.53 3.77 -3.68
C THR A 42 -8.04 3.52 -3.51
N ASP A 43 -8.71 4.23 -2.59
CA ASP A 43 -10.15 4.09 -2.30
C ASP A 43 -11.01 4.92 -3.28
N GLY A 44 -10.73 4.84 -4.58
CA GLY A 44 -11.42 5.61 -5.62
C GLY A 44 -12.36 4.78 -6.51
N VAL A 45 -12.36 3.44 -6.38
CA VAL A 45 -13.20 2.50 -7.13
C VAL A 45 -13.80 1.48 -6.18
N ASP A 46 -15.06 1.10 -6.41
CA ASP A 46 -15.81 0.15 -5.58
C ASP A 46 -15.01 -1.15 -5.36
N GLY A 47 -14.73 -1.47 -4.10
CA GLY A 47 -14.02 -2.68 -3.69
C GLY A 47 -12.51 -2.67 -3.88
N LEU A 48 -11.91 -1.68 -4.53
CA LEU A 48 -10.47 -1.69 -4.85
C LEU A 48 -9.61 -1.66 -3.58
N CYS A 49 -9.78 -0.65 -2.75
CA CYS A 49 -9.01 -0.49 -1.51
C CYS A 49 -9.18 -1.70 -0.58
N GLY A 50 -10.43 -2.15 -0.38
CA GLY A 50 -10.74 -3.29 0.47
C GLY A 50 -10.08 -4.59 0.00
N THR A 51 -10.13 -4.88 -1.32
CA THR A 51 -9.60 -6.13 -1.88
C THR A 51 -8.06 -6.13 -1.89
N VAL A 52 -7.44 -5.02 -2.29
CA VAL A 52 -5.97 -4.90 -2.25
C VAL A 52 -5.46 -5.00 -0.81
N THR A 53 -6.18 -4.40 0.16
CA THR A 53 -5.82 -4.50 1.57
C THR A 53 -6.03 -5.92 2.12
N LEU A 54 -7.11 -6.60 1.73
CA LEU A 54 -7.31 -8.00 2.08
C LEU A 54 -6.11 -8.85 1.65
N VAL A 55 -5.68 -8.72 0.39
CA VAL A 55 -4.50 -9.43 -0.14
C VAL A 55 -3.24 -9.08 0.65
N ALA A 56 -2.99 -7.79 0.89
CA ALA A 56 -1.83 -7.34 1.65
C ALA A 56 -1.81 -7.91 3.08
N MET A 57 -2.96 -7.93 3.77
CA MET A 57 -3.06 -8.48 5.13
C MET A 57 -2.87 -10.00 5.16
N LEU A 58 -3.37 -10.74 4.17
CA LEU A 58 -3.12 -12.18 4.04
C LEU A 58 -1.62 -12.48 3.85
N ILE A 59 -0.92 -11.72 3.01
CA ILE A 59 0.53 -11.85 2.83
C ILE A 59 1.27 -11.50 4.13
N PHE A 60 0.92 -10.40 4.81
CA PHE A 60 1.52 -10.06 6.10
C PHE A 60 1.24 -11.12 7.16
N THR A 61 0.08 -11.77 7.15
CA THR A 61 -0.23 -12.90 8.04
C THR A 61 0.79 -14.02 7.84
N LEU A 62 1.09 -14.38 6.59
CA LEU A 62 2.09 -15.40 6.28
C LEU A 62 3.50 -14.97 6.71
N ILE A 63 3.89 -13.72 6.45
CA ILE A 63 5.18 -13.16 6.87
C ILE A 63 5.31 -13.18 8.40
N CYS A 64 4.32 -12.65 9.12
CA CYS A 64 4.33 -12.61 10.58
C CYS A 64 4.34 -14.01 11.20
N SER A 65 3.58 -14.95 10.65
CA SER A 65 3.59 -16.35 11.05
C SER A 65 4.95 -16.99 10.86
N ARG A 66 5.61 -16.74 9.72
CA ARG A 66 6.97 -17.23 9.45
C ARG A 66 8.00 -16.67 10.42
N LEU A 67 7.86 -15.39 10.79
CA LEU A 67 8.71 -14.71 11.77
C LEU A 67 8.35 -15.04 13.22
N GLN A 68 7.40 -15.95 13.46
CA GLN A 68 6.91 -16.34 14.80
C GLN A 68 6.34 -15.15 15.60
N MET A 69 5.78 -14.13 14.94
CA MET A 69 5.22 -12.94 15.56
C MET A 69 3.71 -13.11 15.79
N GLY A 70 3.32 -13.97 16.74
CA GLY A 70 1.94 -14.42 16.95
C GLY A 70 0.91 -13.30 17.10
N SER A 71 1.21 -12.24 17.89
CA SER A 71 0.30 -11.10 18.07
C SER A 71 0.03 -10.35 16.76
N TYR A 72 1.07 -10.15 15.95
CA TYR A 72 0.92 -9.50 14.64
C TYR A 72 0.19 -10.41 13.63
N THR A 73 0.41 -11.72 13.69
CA THR A 73 -0.33 -12.71 12.90
C THR A 73 -1.82 -12.62 13.18
N LEU A 74 -2.22 -12.60 14.45
CA LEU A 74 -3.63 -12.45 14.84
C LEU A 74 -4.22 -11.11 14.39
N PHE A 75 -3.46 -10.03 14.54
CA PHE A 75 -3.89 -8.70 14.12
C PHE A 75 -4.13 -8.61 12.60
N THR A 76 -3.19 -9.14 11.80
CA THR A 76 -3.31 -9.13 10.33
C THR A 76 -4.46 -10.03 9.84
N MET A 77 -4.69 -11.18 10.48
CA MET A 77 -5.83 -12.05 10.19
C MET A 77 -7.16 -11.36 10.54
N ALA A 78 -7.23 -10.66 11.67
CA ALA A 78 -8.43 -9.94 12.07
C ALA A 78 -8.76 -8.82 11.07
N LEU A 79 -7.74 -8.06 10.62
CA LEU A 79 -7.93 -7.03 9.59
C LEU A 79 -8.33 -7.63 8.24
N ALA A 80 -7.73 -8.76 7.84
CA ALA A 80 -8.13 -9.47 6.63
C ALA A 80 -9.60 -9.90 6.70
N GLY A 81 -10.04 -10.45 7.84
CA GLY A 81 -11.44 -10.79 8.09
C GLY A 81 -12.37 -9.59 8.04
N GLY A 82 -11.95 -8.46 8.64
CA GLY A 82 -12.67 -7.19 8.57
C GLY A 82 -12.84 -6.67 7.13
N CYS A 83 -11.76 -6.68 6.33
CA CYS A 83 -11.81 -6.31 4.92
C CYS A 83 -12.74 -7.25 4.13
N LEU A 84 -12.67 -8.56 4.38
CA LEU A 84 -13.55 -9.55 3.72
C LEU A 84 -15.02 -9.29 4.04
N GLY A 85 -15.35 -9.03 5.31
CA GLY A 85 -16.71 -8.69 5.73
C GLY A 85 -17.21 -7.38 5.13
N PHE A 86 -16.35 -6.36 5.07
CA PHE A 86 -16.67 -5.07 4.44
C PHE A 86 -16.92 -5.21 2.93
N LEU A 87 -16.14 -6.03 2.22
CA LEU A 87 -16.26 -6.25 0.79
C LEU A 87 -17.62 -6.83 0.37
N VAL A 88 -18.34 -7.52 1.24
CA VAL A 88 -19.72 -7.99 0.96
C VAL A 88 -20.64 -6.82 0.60
N TRP A 89 -20.36 -5.63 1.14
CA TRP A 89 -21.15 -4.42 0.91
C TRP A 89 -20.48 -3.38 0.03
N ASN A 90 -19.16 -3.48 -0.16
CA ASN A 90 -18.36 -2.49 -0.89
C ASN A 90 -17.99 -2.93 -2.31
N LEU A 91 -18.15 -4.21 -2.70
CA LEU A 91 -17.99 -4.61 -4.11
C LEU A 91 -19.06 -3.96 -5.00
N HIS A 92 -18.64 -3.65 -6.21
CA HIS A 92 -19.52 -2.96 -7.20
C HIS A 92 -20.81 -3.74 -7.49
N PRO A 93 -21.99 -3.08 -7.51
CA PRO A 93 -22.25 -1.70 -7.08
C PRO A 93 -22.23 -1.57 -5.55
N ALA A 94 -21.36 -0.69 -5.05
CA ALA A 94 -21.16 -0.55 -3.61
C ALA A 94 -22.42 -0.05 -2.89
N LYS A 95 -22.71 -0.65 -1.75
CA LYS A 95 -23.80 -0.26 -0.84
C LYS A 95 -23.26 0.48 0.40
N CYS A 96 -21.95 0.43 0.62
CA CYS A 96 -21.26 1.09 1.71
C CYS A 96 -19.87 1.53 1.26
N PHE A 97 -19.45 2.72 1.68
CA PHE A 97 -18.15 3.28 1.37
C PHE A 97 -17.27 3.32 2.61
N MET A 98 -15.96 3.12 2.43
CA MET A 98 -14.99 3.07 3.54
C MET A 98 -14.74 4.47 4.13
N GLY A 99 -14.63 5.48 3.28
CA GLY A 99 -14.29 6.85 3.63
C GLY A 99 -12.86 7.00 4.15
N ASP A 100 -12.45 8.25 4.35
CA ASP A 100 -11.08 8.60 4.74
C ASP A 100 -10.64 7.96 6.06
N THR A 101 -11.55 7.87 7.04
CA THR A 101 -11.24 7.24 8.35
C THR A 101 -10.83 5.78 8.18
N GLY A 102 -11.56 5.03 7.36
CA GLY A 102 -11.28 3.61 7.13
C GLY A 102 -10.01 3.42 6.31
N SER A 103 -9.89 4.09 5.17
CA SER A 103 -8.75 3.93 4.27
C SER A 103 -7.44 4.42 4.90
N MET A 104 -7.45 5.54 5.63
CA MET A 104 -6.27 6.00 6.38
C MET A 104 -5.90 5.04 7.51
N TYR A 105 -6.88 4.49 8.22
CA TYR A 105 -6.62 3.47 9.24
C TYR A 105 -5.94 2.24 8.64
N LEU A 106 -6.45 1.73 7.52
CA LEU A 106 -5.84 0.58 6.83
C LEU A 106 -4.43 0.91 6.33
N GLY A 107 -4.19 2.12 5.82
CA GLY A 107 -2.87 2.58 5.41
C GLY A 107 -1.88 2.65 6.57
N ALA A 108 -2.32 3.16 7.71
CA ALA A 108 -1.52 3.17 8.94
C ALA A 108 -1.21 1.74 9.42
N ALA A 109 -2.18 0.81 9.34
CA ALA A 109 -1.98 -0.59 9.69
C ALA A 109 -0.95 -1.29 8.79
N VAL A 110 -1.05 -1.10 7.46
CA VAL A 110 -0.07 -1.61 6.47
C VAL A 110 1.34 -1.11 6.83
N ALA A 111 1.49 0.19 7.07
CA ALA A 111 2.78 0.79 7.44
C ALA A 111 3.30 0.25 8.78
N ALA A 112 2.46 0.20 9.81
CA ALA A 112 2.84 -0.24 11.15
C ALA A 112 3.31 -1.70 11.16
N ILE A 113 2.58 -2.60 10.47
CA ILE A 113 2.97 -4.01 10.38
C ILE A 113 4.27 -4.17 9.59
N GLY A 114 4.39 -3.49 8.44
CA GLY A 114 5.60 -3.52 7.63
C GLY A 114 6.84 -3.06 8.40
N LEU A 115 6.71 -2.01 9.22
CA LEU A 115 7.79 -1.51 10.07
C LEU A 115 8.08 -2.44 11.25
N ALA A 116 7.04 -3.00 11.89
CA ALA A 116 7.19 -3.89 13.04
C ALA A 116 7.89 -5.21 12.69
N THR A 117 7.75 -5.67 11.45
CA THR A 117 8.43 -6.88 10.97
C THR A 117 9.90 -6.66 10.61
N HIS A 118 10.38 -5.40 10.55
CA HIS A 118 11.72 -5.02 10.06
C HIS A 118 12.06 -5.55 8.64
N GLN A 119 11.06 -6.03 7.91
CA GLN A 119 11.21 -6.55 6.54
C GLN A 119 10.86 -5.46 5.52
N HIS A 120 11.70 -4.41 5.44
CA HIS A 120 11.40 -3.20 4.66
C HIS A 120 11.19 -3.46 3.18
N LEU A 121 12.00 -4.35 2.57
CA LEU A 121 11.84 -4.70 1.16
C LEU A 121 10.54 -5.47 0.90
N SER A 122 10.22 -6.43 1.79
CA SER A 122 8.95 -7.16 1.72
C SER A 122 7.74 -6.22 1.91
N MET A 123 7.85 -5.24 2.82
CA MET A 123 6.83 -4.20 3.00
C MET A 123 6.60 -3.40 1.71
N ILE A 124 7.68 -2.99 1.02
CA ILE A 124 7.58 -2.25 -0.25
C ILE A 124 6.85 -3.10 -1.30
N LEU A 125 7.16 -4.39 -1.39
CA LEU A 125 6.51 -5.29 -2.35
C LEU A 125 5.04 -5.53 -2.01
N VAL A 126 4.69 -5.73 -0.75
CA VAL A 126 3.29 -5.87 -0.31
C VAL A 126 2.49 -4.58 -0.55
N ALA A 127 3.12 -3.43 -0.35
CA ALA A 127 2.51 -2.12 -0.53
C ALA A 127 2.60 -1.58 -1.98
N LEU A 128 3.13 -2.36 -2.93
CA LEU A 128 3.51 -1.87 -4.26
C LEU A 128 2.33 -1.25 -5.03
N VAL A 129 1.12 -1.81 -4.92
CA VAL A 129 -0.07 -1.25 -5.55
C VAL A 129 -0.31 0.18 -5.06
N TYR A 130 -0.33 0.40 -3.76
CA TYR A 130 -0.56 1.72 -3.17
C TYR A 130 0.55 2.70 -3.56
N ILE A 131 1.80 2.21 -3.58
CA ILE A 131 2.95 3.03 -3.99
C ILE A 131 2.77 3.51 -5.43
N LEU A 132 2.35 2.65 -6.35
CA LEU A 132 2.12 3.01 -7.75
C LEU A 132 0.94 3.98 -7.92
N GLU A 133 -0.14 3.81 -7.14
CA GLU A 133 -1.27 4.74 -7.12
C GLU A 133 -0.80 6.15 -6.75
N ALA A 134 -0.11 6.31 -5.64
CA ALA A 134 0.39 7.61 -5.18
C ALA A 134 1.46 8.18 -6.11
N LEU A 135 2.40 7.36 -6.60
CA LEU A 135 3.43 7.80 -7.55
C LEU A 135 2.81 8.31 -8.86
N SER A 136 1.75 7.69 -9.36
CA SER A 136 1.07 8.15 -10.57
C SER A 136 0.58 9.59 -10.43
N VAL A 137 0.03 9.95 -9.24
CA VAL A 137 -0.41 11.31 -8.94
C VAL A 137 0.78 12.27 -8.86
N MET A 138 1.84 11.89 -8.15
CA MET A 138 3.04 12.72 -8.00
C MET A 138 3.69 13.01 -9.35
N ILE A 139 3.84 11.99 -10.20
CA ILE A 139 4.40 12.12 -11.55
C ILE A 139 3.52 13.05 -12.41
N GLN A 140 2.22 12.81 -12.42
CA GLN A 140 1.27 13.62 -13.20
C GLN A 140 1.31 15.09 -12.81
N VAL A 141 1.21 15.39 -11.51
CA VAL A 141 1.19 16.77 -11.00
C VAL A 141 2.52 17.47 -11.30
N THR A 142 3.64 16.78 -11.10
CA THR A 142 4.96 17.34 -11.37
C THR A 142 5.15 17.64 -12.86
N TYR A 143 4.80 16.68 -13.72
CA TYR A 143 4.90 16.84 -15.17
C TYR A 143 3.98 17.93 -15.69
N PHE A 144 2.74 17.99 -15.20
CA PHE A 144 1.78 19.03 -15.57
C PHE A 144 2.27 20.44 -15.21
N LYS A 145 2.80 20.62 -13.99
CA LYS A 145 3.37 21.89 -13.54
C LYS A 145 4.62 22.27 -14.38
N TYR A 146 5.49 21.30 -14.63
CA TYR A 146 6.70 21.51 -15.44
C TYR A 146 6.35 21.97 -16.88
N THR A 147 5.43 21.25 -17.54
CA THR A 147 5.04 21.55 -18.91
C THR A 147 4.30 22.88 -19.01
N LYS A 148 3.42 23.18 -18.03
CA LYS A 148 2.74 24.49 -17.95
C LYS A 148 3.74 25.64 -17.84
N LYS A 149 4.80 25.47 -17.02
CA LYS A 149 5.85 26.49 -16.90
C LYS A 149 6.68 26.64 -18.16
N LYS A 150 6.96 25.55 -18.86
CA LYS A 150 7.86 25.55 -20.02
C LYS A 150 7.18 25.90 -21.34
N TYR A 151 5.92 25.47 -21.53
CA TYR A 151 5.19 25.59 -22.81
C TYR A 151 3.94 26.45 -22.73
N GLY A 152 3.61 27.00 -21.57
CA GLY A 152 2.38 27.77 -21.34
C GLY A 152 1.15 26.87 -21.11
N GLU A 153 1.19 25.62 -21.53
CA GLU A 153 0.08 24.66 -21.39
C GLU A 153 0.52 23.42 -20.61
N GLY A 154 -0.33 22.96 -19.67
CA GLY A 154 -0.11 21.75 -18.88
C GLY A 154 -0.43 20.50 -19.70
N ARG A 155 0.55 19.60 -19.86
CA ARG A 155 0.36 18.30 -20.53
C ARG A 155 0.21 17.19 -19.50
N ARG A 156 -0.55 16.16 -19.86
CA ARG A 156 -0.80 14.99 -19.00
C ARG A 156 -0.06 13.77 -19.55
N ILE A 157 0.50 12.94 -18.65
CA ILE A 157 1.07 11.62 -18.98
C ILE A 157 -0.05 10.58 -18.96
N PHE A 158 -0.80 10.53 -17.87
CA PHE A 158 -1.94 9.65 -17.70
C PHE A 158 -3.23 10.37 -18.09
N LYS A 159 -4.25 9.66 -18.58
CA LYS A 159 -5.57 10.21 -18.88
C LYS A 159 -6.17 10.86 -17.63
N MET A 160 -6.05 10.16 -16.49
CA MET A 160 -6.47 10.61 -15.16
C MET A 160 -5.57 9.95 -14.11
N THR A 161 -5.47 10.51 -12.91
CA THR A 161 -4.75 9.94 -11.76
C THR A 161 -5.63 10.06 -10.51
N PRO A 162 -5.52 9.13 -9.54
CA PRO A 162 -4.60 7.96 -9.46
C PRO A 162 -4.73 6.97 -10.63
N ILE A 163 -3.79 5.99 -10.73
CA ILE A 163 -3.66 5.19 -11.97
C ILE A 163 -4.87 4.29 -12.25
N HIS A 164 -5.65 3.89 -11.26
CA HIS A 164 -6.91 3.15 -11.47
C HIS A 164 -7.88 3.94 -12.36
N HIS A 165 -7.97 5.27 -12.22
CA HIS A 165 -8.79 6.11 -13.09
C HIS A 165 -8.26 6.17 -14.53
N HIS A 166 -6.94 6.02 -14.74
CA HIS A 166 -6.40 5.87 -16.09
C HIS A 166 -6.93 4.62 -16.78
N PHE A 167 -7.05 3.50 -16.07
CA PHE A 167 -7.62 2.26 -16.59
C PHE A 167 -9.12 2.37 -16.81
N GLU A 168 -9.86 3.01 -15.90
CA GLU A 168 -11.28 3.30 -16.04
C GLU A 168 -11.56 4.14 -17.31
N MET A 169 -10.82 5.25 -17.50
CA MET A 169 -10.87 6.09 -18.71
C MET A 169 -10.36 5.37 -19.97
N SER A 170 -9.78 4.20 -19.83
CA SER A 170 -9.36 3.32 -20.94
C SER A 170 -10.35 2.21 -21.22
N GLY A 171 -11.52 2.20 -20.54
CA GLY A 171 -12.62 1.27 -20.80
C GLY A 171 -12.59 0.00 -19.96
N PHE A 172 -11.79 -0.06 -18.90
CA PHE A 172 -11.84 -1.17 -17.95
C PHE A 172 -13.07 -1.01 -17.04
N SER A 173 -13.81 -2.10 -16.82
CA SER A 173 -14.84 -2.14 -15.78
C SER A 173 -14.22 -2.15 -14.39
N GLU A 174 -14.96 -1.69 -13.39
CA GLU A 174 -14.49 -1.68 -11.98
C GLU A 174 -14.05 -3.06 -11.51
N TYR A 175 -14.84 -4.10 -11.78
CA TYR A 175 -14.43 -5.49 -11.49
C TYR A 175 -13.07 -5.86 -12.10
N LYS A 176 -12.84 -5.47 -13.37
CA LYS A 176 -11.58 -5.76 -14.04
C LYS A 176 -10.42 -5.01 -13.40
N ILE A 177 -10.63 -3.77 -12.96
CA ILE A 177 -9.62 -2.98 -12.22
C ILE A 177 -9.30 -3.68 -10.89
N VAL A 178 -10.32 -3.99 -10.09
CA VAL A 178 -10.17 -4.65 -8.80
C VAL A 178 -9.40 -5.96 -8.93
N ILE A 179 -9.79 -6.83 -9.86
CA ILE A 179 -9.12 -8.13 -10.07
C ILE A 179 -7.67 -7.93 -10.52
N THR A 180 -7.41 -7.04 -11.49
CA THR A 180 -6.06 -6.81 -12.03
C THR A 180 -5.12 -6.29 -10.96
N PHE A 181 -5.54 -5.28 -10.19
CA PHE A 181 -4.72 -4.69 -9.13
C PHE A 181 -4.49 -5.64 -7.96
N SER A 182 -5.52 -6.42 -7.60
CA SER A 182 -5.40 -7.42 -6.54
C SER A 182 -4.49 -8.58 -6.92
N LEU A 183 -4.57 -9.07 -8.16
CA LEU A 183 -3.65 -10.09 -8.68
C LEU A 183 -2.21 -9.57 -8.74
N PHE A 184 -2.02 -8.34 -9.22
CA PHE A 184 -0.71 -7.72 -9.24
C PHE A 184 -0.14 -7.56 -7.82
N GLY A 185 -0.97 -7.10 -6.86
CA GLY A 185 -0.61 -7.01 -5.45
C GLY A 185 -0.28 -8.37 -4.83
N ALA A 186 -1.04 -9.43 -5.19
CA ALA A 186 -0.77 -10.79 -4.74
C ALA A 186 0.58 -11.31 -5.24
N VAL A 187 0.88 -11.13 -6.53
CA VAL A 187 2.17 -11.55 -7.10
C VAL A 187 3.32 -10.80 -6.45
N ALA A 188 3.23 -9.48 -6.35
CA ALA A 188 4.26 -8.65 -5.70
C ALA A 188 4.44 -9.03 -4.21
N GLY A 189 3.34 -9.23 -3.49
CA GLY A 189 3.37 -9.64 -2.08
C GLY A 189 3.96 -11.04 -1.89
N LEU A 190 3.66 -12.00 -2.77
CA LEU A 190 4.28 -13.33 -2.74
C LEU A 190 5.80 -13.24 -2.99
N CYS A 191 6.25 -12.38 -3.89
CA CYS A 191 7.69 -12.09 -4.03
C CYS A 191 8.27 -11.54 -2.72
N GLY A 192 7.54 -10.66 -2.01
CA GLY A 192 7.93 -10.16 -0.70
C GLY A 192 8.00 -11.26 0.37
N LEU A 193 7.06 -12.20 0.35
CA LEU A 193 7.09 -13.38 1.23
C LEU A 193 8.29 -14.28 0.93
N LEU A 194 8.60 -14.52 -0.35
CA LEU A 194 9.76 -15.32 -0.74
C LEU A 194 11.08 -14.77 -0.20
N LEU A 195 11.23 -13.43 -0.14
CA LEU A 195 12.42 -12.81 0.46
C LEU A 195 12.58 -13.09 1.95
N VAL A 196 11.49 -13.38 2.66
CA VAL A 196 11.52 -13.75 4.08
C VAL A 196 11.77 -15.24 4.28
N LEU A 197 11.53 -16.07 3.24
CA LEU A 197 11.76 -17.52 3.26
C LEU A 197 13.20 -17.88 2.89
N LEU A 198 13.90 -17.01 2.17
CA LEU A 198 15.31 -17.16 1.79
C LEU A 198 16.25 -16.74 2.92
#